data_d514e57871a427344a5c531b739bb28d
#
_entry.id   d514e57871a427344a5c531b739bb28d
#
_cell.length_a   1.000
_cell.length_b   1.000
_cell.length_c   1.000
_cell.angle_alpha   90.00
_cell.angle_beta   90.00
_cell.angle_gamma   90.00
#
_symmetry.space_group_name_H-M   'P 1'
#
loop_
_entity.id
_entity.type
_entity.pdbx_description
1 polymer ?
#
loop_
_entity_poly.entity_id
_entity_poly.type
_entity_poly.pdbx_seq_one_letter_code
_entity_poly.pdbx_strand_id
1 'polypeptide(L)'
;MTIYVVFVCSEKGQVKQMNTIQDLYYGRISPYEISISTTPEYQKLKALANKNEDLLRETLSDEQKELLDKLTECITDISSISERDMFIAGFRLGVKLMIDVMKGD
;
A
#
# COMPACT_ATOMS: atom_id res chain seq x y z
N MET A 1 4.95 5.32 -27.79
CA MET A 1 4.48 4.63 -26.60
C MET A 1 3.02 4.95 -26.33
N THR A 2 2.30 3.93 -26.08
CA THR A 2 0.91 4.15 -25.72
C THR A 2 0.84 4.56 -24.26
N ILE A 3 0.36 5.74 -24.03
CA ILE A 3 0.09 6.17 -22.67
C ILE A 3 -1.09 5.35 -22.19
N TYR A 4 -0.95 4.80 -21.03
CA TYR A 4 -2.01 4.04 -20.47
C TYR A 4 -3.20 4.95 -20.15
N VAL A 5 -4.30 4.67 -20.78
CA VAL A 5 -5.48 5.49 -20.64
C VAL A 5 -6.62 4.63 -20.13
N VAL A 6 -7.24 5.09 -19.09
CA VAL A 6 -8.45 4.48 -18.57
C VAL A 6 -9.60 5.40 -18.88
N PHE A 7 -10.65 4.84 -19.47
CA PHE A 7 -11.83 5.61 -19.79
C PHE A 7 -12.88 5.39 -18.73
N VAL A 8 -13.40 6.50 -18.22
CA VAL A 8 -14.45 6.47 -17.21
C VAL A 8 -15.65 7.18 -17.78
N CYS A 9 -16.81 6.58 -17.70
CA CYS A 9 -18.03 7.22 -18.14
C CYS A 9 -18.33 8.41 -17.25
N SER A 10 -18.51 9.57 -17.88
CA SER A 10 -18.95 10.76 -17.18
C SER A 10 -20.45 10.71 -16.92
N GLU A 11 -20.92 11.62 -16.09
CA GLU A 11 -22.34 11.76 -15.82
C GLU A 11 -23.20 11.95 -17.07
N LYS A 12 -22.62 12.50 -18.11
CA LYS A 12 -23.32 12.76 -19.36
C LYS A 12 -23.21 11.61 -20.35
N GLY A 13 -22.75 10.46 -19.91
CA GLY A 13 -22.54 9.34 -20.79
C GLY A 13 -21.29 9.44 -21.65
N GLN A 14 -20.51 10.48 -21.47
CA GLN A 14 -19.24 10.63 -22.18
C GLN A 14 -18.16 9.83 -21.52
N VAL A 15 -17.23 9.33 -22.32
CA VAL A 15 -16.06 8.63 -21.79
C VAL A 15 -14.99 9.68 -21.47
N LYS A 16 -14.58 9.70 -20.23
CA LYS A 16 -13.54 10.60 -19.78
C LYS A 16 -12.21 9.86 -19.71
N GLN A 17 -11.22 10.45 -20.36
CA GLN A 17 -9.87 9.91 -20.35
C GLN A 17 -9.20 10.25 -19.03
N MET A 18 -8.64 9.21 -18.35
CA MET A 18 -7.84 9.41 -17.17
C MET A 18 -6.37 9.52 -17.55
N ASN A 19 -5.71 10.52 -17.00
CA ASN A 19 -4.28 10.70 -17.18
C ASN A 19 -3.58 10.40 -15.84
N THR A 20 -2.95 9.26 -15.77
CA THR A 20 -2.30 8.78 -14.55
C THR A 20 -1.21 9.74 -14.06
N ILE A 21 -0.43 10.29 -14.97
CA ILE A 21 0.64 11.22 -14.61
C ILE A 21 0.04 12.50 -14.00
N GLN A 22 -1.00 13.02 -14.62
CA GLN A 22 -1.68 14.21 -14.12
C GLN A 22 -2.30 13.94 -12.75
N ASP A 23 -2.93 12.79 -12.60
CA ASP A 23 -3.55 12.39 -11.34
C ASP A 23 -2.51 12.27 -10.22
N LEU A 24 -1.34 11.74 -10.56
CA LEU A 24 -0.23 11.64 -9.61
C LEU A 24 0.25 13.04 -9.21
N TYR A 25 0.41 13.95 -10.19
CA TYR A 25 0.86 15.31 -9.93
C TYR A 25 -0.09 16.05 -8.99
N TYR A 26 -1.38 15.92 -9.20
CA TYR A 26 -2.39 16.61 -8.40
C TYR A 26 -2.76 15.86 -7.12
N GLY A 27 -2.09 14.76 -6.82
CA GLY A 27 -2.33 14.03 -5.58
C GLY A 27 -3.62 13.20 -5.59
N ARG A 28 -4.22 12.97 -6.74
CA ARG A 28 -5.40 12.10 -6.87
C ARG A 28 -5.04 10.64 -6.76
N ILE A 29 -3.78 10.32 -7.05
CA ILE A 29 -3.20 9.00 -6.83
C ILE A 29 -2.14 9.16 -5.77
N SER A 30 -2.29 8.45 -4.67
CA SER A 30 -1.31 8.43 -3.59
C SER A 30 -0.83 7.00 -3.39
N PRO A 31 0.40 6.67 -3.80
CA PRO A 31 0.93 5.33 -3.58
C PRO A 31 0.91 4.92 -2.11
N TYR A 32 1.13 5.87 -1.22
CA TYR A 32 1.08 5.62 0.21
C TYR A 32 -0.30 5.12 0.64
N GLU A 33 -1.35 5.76 0.17
CA GLU A 33 -2.73 5.36 0.51
C GLU A 33 -3.14 4.07 -0.17
N ILE A 34 -2.66 3.84 -1.40
CA ILE A 34 -2.94 2.61 -2.13
C ILE A 34 -2.34 1.40 -1.42
N SER A 35 -1.23 1.59 -0.70
CA SER A 35 -0.56 0.49 0.00
C SER A 35 -1.37 -0.06 1.17
N ILE A 36 -2.38 0.67 1.65
CA ILE A 36 -3.21 0.22 2.75
C ILE A 36 -4.18 -0.84 2.24
N SER A 37 -4.02 -2.05 2.76
CA SER A 37 -4.89 -3.14 2.35
C SER A 37 -6.26 -3.04 2.99
N THR A 38 -7.30 -3.19 2.17
CA THR A 38 -8.69 -3.21 2.62
C THR A 38 -9.36 -4.55 2.37
N THR A 39 -8.58 -5.57 1.99
CA THR A 39 -9.16 -6.89 1.75
C THR A 39 -9.75 -7.46 3.02
N PRO A 40 -10.84 -8.26 2.90
CA PRO A 40 -11.44 -8.89 4.07
C PRO A 40 -10.45 -9.77 4.84
N GLU A 41 -9.58 -10.47 4.13
CA GLU A 41 -8.56 -11.31 4.75
C GLU A 41 -7.62 -10.48 5.63
N TYR A 42 -7.13 -9.37 5.09
CA TYR A 42 -6.24 -8.48 5.84
C TYR A 42 -6.94 -7.92 7.07
N GLN A 43 -8.17 -7.44 6.91
CA GLN A 43 -8.92 -6.84 8.02
C GLN A 43 -9.21 -7.86 9.13
N LYS A 44 -9.49 -9.09 8.75
CA LYS A 44 -9.72 -10.17 9.69
C LYS A 44 -8.47 -10.47 10.52
N LEU A 45 -7.32 -10.57 9.86
CA LEU A 45 -6.05 -10.83 10.54
C LEU A 45 -5.64 -9.65 11.42
N LYS A 46 -5.88 -8.44 10.97
CA LYS A 46 -5.59 -7.24 11.76
C LYS A 46 -6.43 -7.21 13.04
N ALA A 47 -7.71 -7.52 12.94
CA ALA A 47 -8.59 -7.58 14.11
C ALA A 47 -8.13 -8.66 15.07
N LEU A 48 -7.72 -9.80 14.57
CA LEU A 48 -7.20 -10.90 15.40
C LEU A 48 -5.91 -10.50 16.09
N ALA A 49 -5.01 -9.83 15.39
CA ALA A 49 -3.75 -9.34 15.95
C ALA A 49 -4.02 -8.36 17.09
N ASN A 50 -4.93 -7.43 16.89
CA ASN A 50 -5.31 -6.46 17.93
C ASN A 50 -5.90 -7.14 19.16
N LYS A 51 -6.76 -8.12 18.93
CA LYS A 51 -7.35 -8.90 20.05
C LYS A 51 -6.28 -9.63 20.83
N ASN A 52 -5.36 -10.29 20.14
CA ASN A 52 -4.28 -11.03 20.80
C ASN A 52 -3.33 -10.09 21.53
N GLU A 53 -3.09 -8.91 21.01
CA GLU A 53 -2.28 -7.90 21.69
C GLU A 53 -2.94 -7.47 22.99
N ASP A 54 -4.25 -7.20 22.96
CA ASP A 54 -4.99 -6.81 24.17
C ASP A 54 -4.94 -7.90 25.24
N LEU A 55 -5.12 -9.15 24.84
CA LEU A 55 -5.03 -10.28 25.75
C LEU A 55 -3.64 -10.42 26.34
N LEU A 56 -2.61 -10.24 25.54
CA LEU A 56 -1.24 -10.29 26.00
C LEU A 56 -0.95 -9.20 27.01
N ARG A 57 -1.41 -7.97 26.74
CA ARG A 57 -1.19 -6.84 27.65
C ARG A 57 -1.78 -7.07 29.03
N GLU A 58 -2.89 -7.76 29.12
CA GLU A 58 -3.51 -8.08 30.40
C GLU A 58 -2.62 -8.95 31.29
N THR A 59 -1.70 -9.70 30.70
CA THR A 59 -0.80 -10.60 31.43
C THR A 59 0.55 -9.99 31.78
N LEU A 60 0.83 -8.77 31.30
CA LEU A 60 2.12 -8.15 31.42
C LEU A 60 2.18 -7.16 32.57
N SER A 61 3.38 -7.03 33.16
CA SER A 61 3.68 -5.94 34.09
C SER A 61 3.82 -4.62 33.34
N ASP A 62 3.85 -3.51 34.09
CA ASP A 62 4.01 -2.19 33.47
C ASP A 62 5.32 -2.07 32.70
N GLU A 63 6.39 -2.64 33.22
CA GLU A 63 7.68 -2.63 32.55
C GLU A 63 7.64 -3.45 31.26
N GLN A 64 6.96 -4.58 31.28
CA GLN A 64 6.81 -5.43 30.12
C GLN A 64 5.93 -4.79 29.06
N LYS A 65 4.88 -4.07 29.47
CA LYS A 65 4.04 -3.30 28.54
C LYS A 65 4.86 -2.23 27.83
N GLU A 66 5.76 -1.56 28.55
CA GLU A 66 6.63 -0.56 27.96
C GLU A 66 7.55 -1.18 26.91
N LEU A 67 8.10 -2.34 27.18
CA LEU A 67 8.92 -3.07 26.21
C LEU A 67 8.10 -3.50 24.99
N LEU A 68 6.86 -3.92 25.19
CA LEU A 68 5.98 -4.27 24.11
C LEU A 68 5.68 -3.06 23.23
N ASP A 69 5.45 -1.90 23.85
CA ASP A 69 5.22 -0.67 23.10
C ASP A 69 6.42 -0.30 22.23
N LYS A 70 7.63 -0.43 22.77
CA LYS A 70 8.85 -0.17 22.01
C LYS A 70 9.03 -1.15 20.86
N LEU A 71 8.72 -2.41 21.09
CA LEU A 71 8.78 -3.42 20.05
C LEU A 71 7.75 -3.14 18.95
N THR A 72 6.53 -2.81 19.32
CA THR A 72 5.48 -2.49 18.36
C THR A 72 5.86 -1.27 17.51
N GLU A 73 6.45 -0.27 18.13
CA GLU A 73 6.93 0.92 17.43
C GLU A 73 8.00 0.56 16.40
N CYS A 74 8.97 -0.27 16.80
CA CYS A 74 10.01 -0.72 15.86
C CYS A 74 9.42 -1.54 14.71
N ILE A 75 8.48 -2.42 14.99
CA ILE A 75 7.83 -3.22 13.95
C ILE A 75 7.07 -2.34 12.98
N THR A 76 6.38 -1.32 13.49
CA THR A 76 5.66 -0.36 12.65
C THR A 76 6.62 0.38 11.73
N ASP A 77 7.77 0.81 12.25
CA ASP A 77 8.78 1.51 11.47
C ASP A 77 9.38 0.59 10.39
N ILE A 78 9.69 -0.65 10.77
CA ILE A 78 10.20 -1.66 9.83
C ILE A 78 9.19 -1.90 8.71
N SER A 79 7.92 -2.03 9.06
CA SER A 79 6.86 -2.25 8.07
C SER A 79 6.74 -1.08 7.10
N SER A 80 6.82 0.15 7.60
CA SER A 80 6.76 1.34 6.76
C SER A 80 7.92 1.39 5.76
N ILE A 81 9.12 1.07 6.21
CA ILE A 81 10.29 1.03 5.34
C ILE A 81 10.14 -0.08 4.30
N SER A 82 9.71 -1.26 4.74
CA SER A 82 9.51 -2.41 3.87
C SER A 82 8.47 -2.12 2.78
N GLU A 83 7.36 -1.50 3.15
CA GLU A 83 6.31 -1.12 2.20
C GLU A 83 6.84 -0.16 1.14
N ARG A 84 7.59 0.85 1.57
CA ARG A 84 8.23 1.79 0.65
C ARG A 84 9.17 1.09 -0.31
N ASP A 85 10.03 0.23 0.21
CA ASP A 85 11.04 -0.46 -0.60
C ASP A 85 10.38 -1.43 -1.57
N MET A 86 9.32 -2.10 -1.14
CA MET A 86 8.55 -3.00 -2.01
C MET A 86 7.86 -2.22 -3.14
N PHE A 87 7.33 -1.05 -2.84
CA PHE A 87 6.74 -0.19 -3.87
C PHE A 87 7.78 0.20 -4.91
N ILE A 88 8.96 0.65 -4.45
CA ILE A 88 10.03 1.05 -5.35
C ILE A 88 10.48 -0.12 -6.22
N ALA A 89 10.68 -1.28 -5.61
CA ALA A 89 11.11 -2.48 -6.33
C ALA A 89 10.08 -2.91 -7.37
N GLY A 90 8.81 -2.89 -6.99
CA GLY A 90 7.71 -3.25 -7.90
C GLY A 90 7.60 -2.29 -9.07
N PHE A 91 7.71 -1.00 -8.80
CA PHE A 91 7.67 0.02 -9.85
C PHE A 91 8.82 -0.18 -10.85
N ARG A 92 10.04 -0.38 -10.35
CA ARG A 92 11.20 -0.61 -11.20
C ARG A 92 11.06 -1.88 -12.02
N LEU A 93 10.57 -2.94 -11.42
CA LEU A 93 10.33 -4.19 -12.13
C LEU A 93 9.29 -4.00 -13.23
N GLY A 94 8.21 -3.29 -12.94
CA GLY A 94 7.18 -3.00 -13.92
C GLY A 94 7.73 -2.25 -15.13
N VAL A 95 8.57 -1.24 -14.89
CA VAL A 95 9.21 -0.48 -15.97
C VAL A 95 10.11 -1.39 -16.80
N LYS A 96 10.91 -2.22 -16.16
CA LYS A 96 11.81 -3.15 -16.88
C LYS A 96 11.02 -4.13 -17.75
N LEU A 97 9.91 -4.65 -17.22
CA LEU A 97 9.05 -5.54 -17.99
C LEU A 97 8.46 -4.84 -19.21
N MET A 98 8.02 -3.59 -19.04
CA MET A 98 7.51 -2.80 -20.16
C MET A 98 8.57 -2.58 -21.23
N ILE A 99 9.79 -2.25 -20.84
CA ILE A 99 10.90 -2.06 -21.78
C ILE A 99 11.13 -3.36 -22.55
N ASP A 100 11.15 -4.48 -21.88
CA ASP A 100 11.38 -5.77 -22.52
C ASP A 100 10.26 -6.10 -23.52
N VAL A 101 9.03 -5.86 -23.14
CA VAL A 101 7.88 -6.07 -24.03
C VAL A 101 7.98 -5.19 -25.27
N MET A 102 8.39 -3.94 -25.09
CA MET A 102 8.49 -2.98 -26.18
C MET A 102 9.64 -3.26 -27.13
N LYS A 103 10.64 -4.03 -26.69
CA LYS A 103 11.72 -4.46 -27.58
C LYS A 103 11.27 -5.53 -28.58
N GLY A 104 10.10 -6.09 -28.37
CA GLY A 104 9.54 -7.02 -29.34
C GLY A 104 10.15 -8.42 -29.35
N ASP A 105 10.74 -8.82 -28.28
CA ASP A 105 11.25 -10.19 -28.15
C ASP A 105 10.20 -11.14 -27.62
#